data_bcda3bbbbce9d78c6687169c5c2c26f8
#
_entry.id   bcda3bbbbce9d78c6687169c5c2c26f8
#
_cell.length_a   1.000
_cell.length_b   1.000
_cell.length_c   1.000
_cell.angle_alpha   90.00
_cell.angle_beta   90.00
_cell.angle_gamma   90.00
#
_symmetry.space_group_name_H-M   'P 1'
#
loop_
_entity.id
_entity.type
_entity.pdbx_description
1 polymer ?
#
loop_
_entity_poly.entity_id
_entity_poly.type
_entity_poly.pdbx_seq_one_letter_code
_entity_poly.pdbx_strand_id
1 'polypeptide(L)'
;MRPVKICACLLAAIALPVAAKPPATGADVTVIVNFKSAYSAPAIQEMQREAGQILKSSGVTLDWRSRNEAADTTFNDLVVMTFKGSCVFNPMPIVYDELGPYAITRTTGGEVQPFGEVDCDHVVSSLHTAMAGDDFAKADRLLGRALGRVVAHELVHMLTKSKQHGREGVEKAALSARQLISESLPLSMFDVDRLQQERRSR
;
A
#
# COMPACT_ATOMS: atom_id res chain seq x y z
N MET A 1 59.98 -15.29 -41.75
CA MET A 1 58.85 -15.56 -40.87
C MET A 1 58.74 -14.40 -39.85
N ARG A 2 57.70 -13.56 -39.99
CA ARG A 2 57.48 -12.40 -39.08
C ARG A 2 56.41 -12.78 -38.04
N PRO A 3 56.57 -12.51 -36.73
CA PRO A 3 55.56 -12.80 -35.75
C PRO A 3 54.43 -11.74 -35.77
N VAL A 4 53.20 -12.21 -35.81
CA VAL A 4 51.99 -11.42 -35.68
C VAL A 4 51.76 -11.11 -34.20
N LYS A 5 51.75 -9.83 -33.84
CA LYS A 5 51.40 -9.38 -32.50
C LYS A 5 49.86 -9.25 -32.38
N ILE A 6 49.23 -10.13 -31.63
CA ILE A 6 47.80 -10.03 -31.27
C ILE A 6 47.67 -9.05 -30.12
N CYS A 7 47.03 -7.91 -30.39
CA CYS A 7 46.69 -6.92 -29.36
C CYS A 7 45.34 -7.31 -28.76
N ALA A 8 45.32 -7.81 -27.52
CA ALA A 8 44.11 -8.11 -26.79
C ALA A 8 43.57 -6.82 -26.17
N CYS A 9 42.49 -6.27 -26.73
CA CYS A 9 41.75 -5.17 -26.07
C CYS A 9 40.89 -5.74 -24.95
N LEU A 10 41.27 -5.47 -23.68
CA LEU A 10 40.41 -5.68 -22.52
C LEU A 10 39.37 -4.58 -22.47
N LEU A 11 38.12 -4.92 -22.76
CA LEU A 11 36.96 -4.08 -22.50
C LEU A 11 36.59 -4.18 -20.99
N ALA A 12 36.97 -3.20 -20.22
CA ALA A 12 36.54 -3.06 -18.85
C ALA A 12 35.08 -2.55 -18.84
N ALA A 13 34.13 -3.41 -18.48
CA ALA A 13 32.76 -3.01 -18.25
C ALA A 13 32.68 -2.20 -16.94
N ILE A 14 32.46 -0.90 -17.05
CA ILE A 14 32.23 -0.01 -15.90
C ILE A 14 30.75 -0.22 -15.49
N ALA A 15 30.53 -0.99 -14.44
CA ALA A 15 29.23 -1.05 -13.78
C ALA A 15 29.00 0.26 -13.00
N LEU A 16 28.09 1.10 -13.50
CA LEU A 16 27.66 2.30 -12.78
C LEU A 16 26.83 1.86 -11.58
N PRO A 17 27.12 2.32 -10.35
CA PRO A 17 26.29 2.03 -9.20
C PRO A 17 24.92 2.69 -9.40
N VAL A 18 23.85 1.90 -9.35
CA VAL A 18 22.48 2.41 -9.26
C VAL A 18 22.38 3.09 -7.89
N ALA A 19 22.34 4.41 -7.90
CA ALA A 19 22.18 5.18 -6.66
C ALA A 19 20.80 4.85 -6.07
N ALA A 20 20.78 4.20 -4.90
CA ALA A 20 19.57 4.02 -4.12
C ALA A 20 18.99 5.40 -3.78
N LYS A 21 17.69 5.59 -3.99
CA LYS A 21 16.99 6.83 -3.64
C LYS A 21 17.15 7.04 -2.13
N PRO A 22 17.69 8.19 -1.68
CA PRO A 22 17.81 8.45 -0.25
C PRO A 22 16.44 8.38 0.43
N PRO A 23 16.35 8.00 1.73
CA PRO A 23 15.11 8.05 2.47
C PRO A 23 14.53 9.46 2.39
N ALA A 24 13.19 9.57 2.21
CA ALA A 24 12.54 10.86 2.28
C ALA A 24 12.80 11.42 3.69
N THR A 25 13.57 12.51 3.78
CA THR A 25 13.89 13.15 5.04
C THR A 25 12.59 13.63 5.66
N GLY A 26 12.14 12.97 6.74
CA GLY A 26 10.95 13.34 7.50
C GLY A 26 9.75 12.38 7.42
N ALA A 27 9.83 11.28 6.67
CA ALA A 27 8.79 10.25 6.72
C ALA A 27 8.92 9.39 8.00
N ASP A 28 7.79 9.13 8.66
CA ASP A 28 7.76 8.32 9.88
C ASP A 28 7.80 6.82 9.57
N VAL A 29 7.17 6.40 8.46
CA VAL A 29 6.99 4.99 8.09
C VAL A 29 7.31 4.79 6.61
N THR A 30 8.16 3.81 6.32
CA THR A 30 8.36 3.35 4.94
C THR A 30 7.41 2.20 4.63
N VAL A 31 6.64 2.34 3.56
CA VAL A 31 5.70 1.33 3.08
C VAL A 31 6.25 0.70 1.80
N ILE A 32 6.68 -0.57 1.90
CA ILE A 32 7.07 -1.34 0.72
C ILE A 32 5.82 -1.94 0.07
N VAL A 33 5.59 -1.62 -1.19
CA VAL A 33 4.50 -2.20 -1.98
C VAL A 33 5.02 -3.32 -2.89
N ASN A 34 4.30 -4.45 -2.88
CA ASN A 34 4.64 -5.64 -3.65
C ASN A 34 3.40 -6.15 -4.39
N PHE A 35 3.29 -5.84 -5.68
CA PHE A 35 2.20 -6.29 -6.54
C PHE A 35 2.51 -7.67 -7.12
N LYS A 36 1.56 -8.62 -6.99
CA LYS A 36 1.70 -9.98 -7.53
C LYS A 36 1.18 -10.12 -8.96
N SER A 37 0.35 -9.17 -9.40
CA SER A 37 -0.28 -9.16 -10.72
C SER A 37 -0.34 -7.73 -11.27
N ALA A 38 -1.12 -7.51 -12.33
CA ALA A 38 -1.29 -6.19 -12.95
C ALA A 38 -1.89 -5.16 -11.98
N TYR A 39 -1.51 -3.91 -12.15
CA TYR A 39 -2.07 -2.77 -11.43
C TYR A 39 -2.20 -1.54 -12.32
N SER A 40 -3.15 -0.67 -12.01
CA SER A 40 -3.31 0.65 -12.64
C SER A 40 -2.43 1.68 -11.93
N ALA A 41 -1.47 2.26 -12.62
CA ALA A 41 -0.59 3.28 -12.04
C ALA A 41 -1.37 4.50 -11.50
N PRO A 42 -2.41 5.04 -12.19
CA PRO A 42 -3.26 6.08 -11.63
C PRO A 42 -3.98 5.66 -10.34
N ALA A 43 -4.49 4.41 -10.28
CA ALA A 43 -5.14 3.91 -9.07
C ALA A 43 -4.15 3.80 -7.90
N ILE A 44 -2.91 3.36 -8.15
CA ILE A 44 -1.89 3.26 -7.11
C ILE A 44 -1.45 4.65 -6.61
N GLN A 45 -1.32 5.64 -7.48
CA GLN A 45 -1.04 7.02 -7.07
C GLN A 45 -2.16 7.57 -6.17
N GLU A 46 -3.41 7.34 -6.53
CA GLU A 46 -4.55 7.75 -5.70
C GLU A 46 -4.61 6.98 -4.38
N MET A 47 -4.30 5.68 -4.36
CA MET A 47 -4.18 4.86 -3.14
C MET A 47 -3.17 5.48 -2.16
N GLN A 48 -1.98 5.81 -2.65
CA GLN A 48 -0.93 6.43 -1.85
C GLN A 48 -1.37 7.79 -1.30
N ARG A 49 -2.03 8.59 -2.13
CA ARG A 49 -2.57 9.90 -1.75
C ARG A 49 -3.63 9.76 -0.65
N GLU A 50 -4.61 8.85 -0.84
CA GLU A 50 -5.73 8.65 0.09
C GLU A 50 -5.23 8.12 1.44
N ALA A 51 -4.41 7.07 1.46
CA ALA A 51 -3.85 6.53 2.69
C ALA A 51 -3.01 7.57 3.45
N GLY A 52 -2.17 8.31 2.74
CA GLY A 52 -1.38 9.40 3.33
C GLY A 52 -2.26 10.51 3.90
N GLN A 53 -3.36 10.86 3.23
CA GLN A 53 -4.29 11.89 3.70
C GLN A 53 -5.06 11.45 4.96
N ILE A 54 -5.48 10.19 5.03
CA ILE A 54 -6.14 9.62 6.19
C ILE A 54 -5.22 9.65 7.42
N LEU A 55 -3.97 9.18 7.27
CA LEU A 55 -3.02 9.10 8.37
C LEU A 55 -2.43 10.45 8.79
N LYS A 56 -2.50 11.46 7.92
CA LYS A 56 -1.98 12.80 8.21
C LYS A 56 -2.57 13.42 9.47
N SER A 57 -3.83 13.14 9.78
CA SER A 57 -4.49 13.67 11.00
C SER A 57 -3.84 13.17 12.29
N SER A 58 -3.23 11.99 12.27
CA SER A 58 -2.42 11.45 13.39
C SER A 58 -0.97 11.92 13.38
N GLY A 59 -0.58 12.71 12.37
CA GLY A 59 0.79 13.18 12.15
C GLY A 59 1.70 12.13 11.54
N VAL A 60 1.19 10.98 11.11
CA VAL A 60 2.00 9.95 10.43
C VAL A 60 2.20 10.34 8.96
N THR A 61 3.47 10.30 8.52
CA THR A 61 3.88 10.51 7.13
C THR A 61 4.44 9.22 6.54
N LEU A 62 4.08 8.93 5.28
CA LEU A 62 4.41 7.70 4.58
C LEU A 62 5.43 7.93 3.47
N ASP A 63 6.48 7.10 3.41
CA ASP A 63 7.39 6.99 2.28
C ASP A 63 7.09 5.68 1.52
N TRP A 64 6.62 5.80 0.28
CA TRP A 64 6.24 4.66 -0.54
C TRP A 64 7.39 4.20 -1.41
N ARG A 65 7.70 2.90 -1.34
CA ARG A 65 8.75 2.30 -2.14
C ARG A 65 8.32 0.98 -2.75
N SER A 66 8.84 0.69 -3.92
CA SER A 66 8.79 -0.66 -4.47
C SER A 66 9.82 -1.55 -3.75
N ARG A 67 9.66 -2.86 -3.86
CA ARG A 67 10.60 -3.82 -3.30
C ARG A 67 12.03 -3.62 -3.83
N ASN A 68 12.18 -3.25 -5.10
CA ASN A 68 13.50 -3.06 -5.70
C ASN A 68 14.20 -1.80 -5.19
N GLU A 69 13.43 -0.75 -4.86
CA GLU A 69 13.97 0.51 -4.30
C GLU A 69 14.34 0.37 -2.81
N ALA A 70 13.88 -0.68 -2.15
CA ALA A 70 14.15 -0.95 -0.75
C ALA A 70 15.38 -1.85 -0.52
N ALA A 71 15.93 -2.44 -1.58
CA ALA A 71 17.12 -3.26 -1.48
C ALA A 71 18.30 -2.43 -0.93
N ASP A 72 19.04 -3.00 0.01
CA ASP A 72 20.24 -2.41 0.61
C ASP A 72 20.03 -1.10 1.39
N THR A 73 18.80 -0.84 1.86
CA THR A 73 18.47 0.35 2.66
C THR A 73 18.04 -0.07 4.07
N THR A 74 18.46 0.67 5.08
CA THR A 74 17.98 0.53 6.46
C THR A 74 16.83 1.50 6.70
N PHE A 75 15.80 1.04 7.41
CA PHE A 75 14.58 1.82 7.71
C PHE A 75 14.34 1.84 9.22
N ASN A 76 13.86 2.94 9.76
CA ASN A 76 13.48 3.02 11.17
C ASN A 76 12.20 2.26 11.44
N ASP A 77 11.16 2.56 10.66
CA ASP A 77 9.87 1.87 10.68
C ASP A 77 9.53 1.40 9.27
N LEU A 78 9.36 0.09 9.12
CA LEU A 78 9.09 -0.54 7.85
C LEU A 78 7.84 -1.40 7.93
N VAL A 79 6.93 -1.22 6.97
CA VAL A 79 5.81 -2.13 6.74
C VAL A 79 5.83 -2.62 5.30
N VAL A 80 5.33 -3.83 5.08
CA VAL A 80 5.25 -4.45 3.76
C VAL A 80 3.81 -4.77 3.43
N MET A 81 3.31 -4.18 2.33
CA MET A 81 1.98 -4.45 1.79
C MET A 81 2.08 -5.26 0.51
N THR A 82 1.52 -6.45 0.51
CA THR A 82 1.43 -7.32 -0.66
C THR A 82 0.04 -7.25 -1.26
N PHE A 83 -0.04 -6.98 -2.56
CA PHE A 83 -1.29 -6.90 -3.31
C PHE A 83 -1.43 -8.17 -4.15
N LYS A 84 -2.49 -8.95 -3.87
CA LYS A 84 -2.86 -10.16 -4.61
C LYS A 84 -3.96 -9.83 -5.61
N GLY A 85 -4.06 -10.63 -6.66
CA GLY A 85 -5.02 -10.41 -7.73
C GLY A 85 -4.70 -9.18 -8.56
N SER A 86 -5.62 -8.78 -9.44
CA SER A 86 -5.46 -7.65 -10.35
C SER A 86 -5.99 -6.36 -9.74
N CYS A 87 -5.09 -5.41 -9.46
CA CYS A 87 -5.46 -4.06 -9.02
C CYS A 87 -5.76 -3.14 -10.22
N VAL A 88 -6.53 -3.66 -11.18
CA VAL A 88 -7.04 -2.93 -12.36
C VAL A 88 -8.55 -3.05 -12.37
N PHE A 89 -9.25 -1.91 -12.52
CA PHE A 89 -10.69 -1.95 -12.68
C PHE A 89 -11.05 -2.52 -14.06
N ASN A 90 -11.80 -3.63 -14.06
CA ASN A 90 -12.37 -4.19 -15.27
C ASN A 90 -13.84 -3.77 -15.35
N PRO A 91 -14.32 -3.16 -16.45
CA PRO A 91 -15.73 -2.80 -16.60
C PRO A 91 -16.68 -4.01 -16.64
N MET A 92 -16.17 -5.20 -16.93
CA MET A 92 -16.96 -6.44 -16.82
C MET A 92 -16.87 -6.97 -15.38
N PRO A 93 -18.01 -7.21 -14.71
CA PRO A 93 -18.00 -7.73 -13.35
C PRO A 93 -17.30 -9.09 -13.30
N ILE A 94 -16.37 -9.21 -12.36
CA ILE A 94 -15.75 -10.49 -12.03
C ILE A 94 -16.67 -11.16 -11.00
N VAL A 95 -17.03 -12.41 -11.23
CA VAL A 95 -17.70 -13.22 -10.21
C VAL A 95 -16.63 -13.56 -9.16
N TYR A 96 -16.77 -12.95 -7.99
CA TYR A 96 -15.91 -13.21 -6.86
C TYR A 96 -16.74 -13.92 -5.79
N ASP A 97 -16.47 -15.21 -5.62
CA ASP A 97 -17.24 -16.10 -4.74
C ASP A 97 -16.67 -16.20 -3.31
N GLU A 98 -15.49 -15.60 -3.06
CA GLU A 98 -14.87 -15.69 -1.75
C GLU A 98 -15.42 -14.62 -0.80
N LEU A 99 -16.04 -15.06 0.28
CA LEU A 99 -16.39 -14.21 1.41
C LEU A 99 -15.15 -14.05 2.31
N GLY A 100 -14.67 -12.82 2.46
CA GLY A 100 -13.50 -12.55 3.26
C GLY A 100 -13.25 -11.06 3.47
N PRO A 101 -12.22 -10.72 4.23
CA PRO A 101 -11.79 -9.32 4.37
C PRO A 101 -11.13 -8.83 3.08
N TYR A 102 -11.19 -7.53 2.82
CA TYR A 102 -10.45 -6.87 1.72
C TYR A 102 -8.94 -6.93 1.91
N ALA A 103 -8.50 -7.01 3.16
CA ALA A 103 -7.10 -7.16 3.51
C ALA A 103 -6.95 -7.83 4.88
N ILE A 104 -5.72 -8.24 5.17
CA ILE A 104 -5.36 -8.81 6.47
C ILE A 104 -3.99 -8.29 6.90
N THR A 105 -3.86 -7.96 8.17
CA THR A 105 -2.56 -7.80 8.83
C THR A 105 -2.12 -9.12 9.44
N ARG A 106 -0.89 -9.54 9.17
CA ARG A 106 -0.32 -10.78 9.68
C ARG A 106 -0.08 -10.71 11.18
N THR A 107 -0.31 -11.85 11.85
CA THR A 107 -0.02 -12.00 13.27
C THR A 107 0.79 -13.28 13.52
N THR A 108 1.72 -13.22 14.47
CA THR A 108 2.53 -14.38 14.88
C THR A 108 2.59 -14.41 16.41
N GLY A 109 2.25 -15.53 17.00
CA GLY A 109 2.22 -15.66 18.47
C GLY A 109 1.26 -14.70 19.17
N GLY A 110 0.23 -14.22 18.46
CA GLY A 110 -0.72 -13.22 18.98
C GLY A 110 -0.32 -11.76 18.70
N GLU A 111 0.91 -11.50 18.29
CA GLU A 111 1.44 -10.17 18.00
C GLU A 111 1.22 -9.77 16.55
N VAL A 112 0.87 -8.50 16.33
CA VAL A 112 0.71 -7.89 15.01
C VAL A 112 2.08 -7.70 14.38
N GLN A 113 2.23 -8.18 13.14
CA GLN A 113 3.46 -8.09 12.36
C GLN A 113 3.38 -6.93 11.35
N PRO A 114 4.51 -6.36 10.91
CA PRO A 114 4.53 -5.28 9.93
C PRO A 114 4.31 -5.79 8.49
N PHE A 115 3.41 -6.74 8.31
CA PHE A 115 3.12 -7.36 7.02
C PHE A 115 1.61 -7.42 6.80
N GLY A 116 1.16 -6.82 5.70
CA GLY A 116 -0.23 -6.83 5.27
C GLY A 116 -0.40 -7.41 3.88
N GLU A 117 -1.61 -7.87 3.60
CA GLU A 117 -2.00 -8.45 2.34
C GLU A 117 -3.35 -7.93 1.93
N VAL A 118 -3.45 -7.35 0.71
CA VAL A 118 -4.67 -6.78 0.13
C VAL A 118 -5.12 -7.70 -1.00
N ASP A 119 -6.41 -8.02 -1.03
CA ASP A 119 -7.07 -8.74 -2.11
C ASP A 119 -7.68 -7.75 -3.10
N CYS A 120 -6.96 -7.48 -4.20
CA CYS A 120 -7.42 -6.55 -5.23
C CYS A 120 -8.66 -7.03 -5.95
N ASP A 121 -8.77 -8.34 -6.23
CA ASP A 121 -9.94 -8.88 -6.96
C ASP A 121 -11.21 -8.70 -6.12
N HIS A 122 -11.13 -8.91 -4.80
CA HIS A 122 -12.25 -8.65 -3.89
C HIS A 122 -12.61 -7.15 -3.83
N VAL A 123 -11.63 -6.27 -3.73
CA VAL A 123 -11.88 -4.82 -3.75
C VAL A 123 -12.54 -4.41 -5.08
N VAL A 124 -12.00 -4.83 -6.23
CA VAL A 124 -12.54 -4.53 -7.56
C VAL A 124 -13.97 -5.04 -7.71
N SER A 125 -14.24 -6.31 -7.33
CA SER A 125 -15.58 -6.90 -7.37
C SER A 125 -16.57 -6.11 -6.53
N SER A 126 -16.19 -5.72 -5.32
CA SER A 126 -17.04 -4.90 -4.44
C SER A 126 -17.36 -3.53 -5.03
N LEU A 127 -16.41 -2.90 -5.74
CA LEU A 127 -16.65 -1.62 -6.39
C LEU A 127 -17.72 -1.68 -7.46
N HIS A 128 -17.81 -2.78 -8.22
CA HIS A 128 -18.89 -2.96 -9.19
C HIS A 128 -20.29 -2.85 -8.57
N THR A 129 -20.47 -3.26 -7.33
CA THR A 129 -21.75 -3.17 -6.63
C THR A 129 -22.09 -1.77 -6.12
N ALA A 130 -21.08 -0.93 -5.95
CA ALA A 130 -21.22 0.42 -5.38
C ALA A 130 -21.24 1.53 -6.42
N MET A 131 -20.59 1.31 -7.57
CA MET A 131 -20.48 2.29 -8.66
C MET A 131 -21.74 2.35 -9.50
N ALA A 132 -22.11 3.56 -9.93
CA ALA A 132 -23.25 3.79 -10.81
C ALA A 132 -22.99 5.02 -11.71
N GLY A 133 -23.55 4.99 -12.93
CA GLY A 133 -23.51 6.13 -13.85
C GLY A 133 -22.09 6.63 -14.12
N ASP A 134 -21.82 7.90 -13.82
CA ASP A 134 -20.56 8.59 -14.08
C ASP A 134 -19.38 8.07 -13.23
N ASP A 135 -19.62 7.19 -12.26
CA ASP A 135 -18.53 6.63 -11.44
C ASP A 135 -17.58 5.78 -12.31
N PHE A 136 -18.09 5.13 -13.35
CA PHE A 136 -17.28 4.32 -14.25
C PHE A 136 -16.22 5.14 -15.01
N ALA A 137 -16.52 6.41 -15.31
CA ALA A 137 -15.53 7.31 -15.90
C ALA A 137 -14.39 7.69 -14.92
N LYS A 138 -14.56 7.42 -13.63
CA LYS A 138 -13.60 7.71 -12.54
C LYS A 138 -13.08 6.44 -11.89
N ALA A 139 -13.21 5.28 -12.56
CA ALA A 139 -12.96 3.97 -11.98
C ALA A 139 -11.57 3.85 -11.32
N ASP A 140 -10.51 4.27 -11.97
CA ASP A 140 -9.15 4.25 -11.39
C ASP A 140 -9.06 5.07 -10.10
N ARG A 141 -9.68 6.25 -10.09
CA ARG A 141 -9.70 7.11 -8.88
C ARG A 141 -10.48 6.45 -7.75
N LEU A 142 -11.62 5.84 -8.04
CA LEU A 142 -12.45 5.17 -7.03
C LEU A 142 -11.77 3.90 -6.53
N LEU A 143 -11.13 3.14 -7.40
CA LEU A 143 -10.30 1.99 -7.02
C LEU A 143 -9.13 2.43 -6.14
N GLY A 144 -8.41 3.46 -6.53
CA GLY A 144 -7.31 4.01 -5.72
C GLY A 144 -7.78 4.46 -4.34
N ARG A 145 -8.91 5.16 -4.25
CA ARG A 145 -9.52 5.56 -2.98
C ARG A 145 -9.86 4.35 -2.12
N ALA A 146 -10.50 3.33 -2.69
CA ALA A 146 -10.85 2.11 -1.98
C ALA A 146 -9.61 1.39 -1.44
N LEU A 147 -8.62 1.17 -2.29
CA LEU A 147 -7.34 0.57 -1.90
C LEU A 147 -6.64 1.39 -0.82
N GLY A 148 -6.66 2.73 -0.92
CA GLY A 148 -6.06 3.63 0.08
C GLY A 148 -6.70 3.50 1.45
N ARG A 149 -8.01 3.31 1.53
CA ARG A 149 -8.75 3.09 2.78
C ARG A 149 -8.46 1.74 3.39
N VAL A 150 -8.44 0.70 2.56
CA VAL A 150 -8.06 -0.66 2.99
C VAL A 150 -6.63 -0.67 3.53
N VAL A 151 -5.69 -0.04 2.81
CA VAL A 151 -4.29 0.07 3.27
C VAL A 151 -4.18 0.90 4.54
N ALA A 152 -4.88 2.04 4.65
CA ALA A 152 -4.85 2.85 5.87
C ALA A 152 -5.35 2.07 7.09
N HIS A 153 -6.41 1.26 6.94
CA HIS A 153 -6.92 0.36 7.97
C HIS A 153 -5.82 -0.61 8.46
N GLU A 154 -5.18 -1.32 7.55
CA GLU A 154 -4.12 -2.27 7.91
C GLU A 154 -2.90 -1.57 8.53
N LEU A 155 -2.55 -0.37 8.04
CA LEU A 155 -1.46 0.41 8.62
C LEU A 155 -1.74 0.81 10.08
N VAL A 156 -2.99 1.16 10.43
CA VAL A 156 -3.34 1.45 11.82
C VAL A 156 -3.10 0.23 12.70
N HIS A 157 -3.53 -0.97 12.29
CA HIS A 157 -3.23 -2.21 13.02
C HIS A 157 -1.74 -2.42 13.25
N MET A 158 -0.92 -2.25 12.20
CA MET A 158 0.53 -2.45 12.27
C MET A 158 1.21 -1.40 13.16
N LEU A 159 0.82 -0.14 13.02
CA LEU A 159 1.43 0.97 13.74
C LEU A 159 1.05 1.00 15.22
N THR A 160 -0.18 0.59 15.56
CA THR A 160 -0.65 0.48 16.95
C THR A 160 -0.42 -0.90 17.57
N LYS A 161 0.13 -1.86 16.80
CA LYS A 161 0.31 -3.26 17.21
C LYS A 161 -0.95 -3.88 17.80
N SER A 162 -2.11 -3.47 17.31
CA SER A 162 -3.42 -3.83 17.86
C SER A 162 -4.33 -4.44 16.80
N LYS A 163 -5.11 -5.45 17.21
CA LYS A 163 -6.17 -6.06 16.40
C LYS A 163 -7.54 -5.42 16.63
N GLN A 164 -7.61 -4.43 17.49
CA GLN A 164 -8.87 -3.80 17.85
C GLN A 164 -9.33 -2.88 16.74
N HIS A 165 -10.62 -2.98 16.41
CA HIS A 165 -11.27 -2.11 15.46
C HIS A 165 -12.00 -0.96 16.16
N GLY A 166 -12.08 0.17 15.46
CA GLY A 166 -12.91 1.31 15.85
C GLY A 166 -14.40 1.07 15.59
N ARG A 167 -15.23 1.96 16.10
CA ARG A 167 -16.68 1.95 15.85
C ARG A 167 -17.07 2.76 14.62
N GLU A 168 -16.22 3.66 14.18
CA GLU A 168 -16.44 4.61 13.08
C GLU A 168 -15.16 4.83 12.28
N GLY A 169 -15.27 5.57 11.17
CA GLY A 169 -14.14 5.88 10.33
C GLY A 169 -13.57 4.68 9.58
N VAL A 170 -12.31 4.79 9.17
CA VAL A 170 -11.62 3.77 8.38
C VAL A 170 -11.34 2.50 9.19
N GLU A 171 -11.25 2.60 10.51
CA GLU A 171 -10.96 1.48 11.44
C GLU A 171 -12.18 0.62 11.82
N LYS A 172 -13.33 0.80 11.19
CA LYS A 172 -14.45 -0.12 11.39
C LYS A 172 -14.06 -1.53 10.97
N ALA A 173 -14.52 -2.52 11.75
CA ALA A 173 -14.27 -3.94 11.47
C ALA A 173 -14.76 -4.41 10.09
N ALA A 174 -15.76 -3.73 9.53
CA ALA A 174 -16.26 -4.00 8.18
C ALA A 174 -16.60 -2.67 7.48
N LEU A 175 -16.03 -2.48 6.30
CA LEU A 175 -16.34 -1.38 5.40
C LEU A 175 -17.22 -1.86 4.27
N SER A 176 -18.34 -1.19 4.02
CA SER A 176 -19.15 -1.47 2.85
C SER A 176 -18.48 -0.92 1.58
N ALA A 177 -18.81 -1.49 0.43
CA ALA A 177 -18.33 -1.01 -0.86
C ALA A 177 -18.60 0.50 -1.08
N ARG A 178 -19.78 0.99 -0.63
CA ARG A 178 -20.08 2.44 -0.66
C ARG A 178 -19.17 3.26 0.24
N GLN A 179 -18.81 2.76 1.42
CA GLN A 179 -17.87 3.45 2.29
C GLN A 179 -16.47 3.50 1.67
N LEU A 180 -16.07 2.46 0.93
CA LEU A 180 -14.78 2.43 0.23
C LEU A 180 -14.65 3.55 -0.83
N ILE A 181 -15.74 4.01 -1.44
CA ILE A 181 -15.70 5.07 -2.47
C ILE A 181 -16.32 6.40 -2.05
N SER A 182 -16.87 6.52 -0.83
CA SER A 182 -17.47 7.76 -0.33
C SER A 182 -16.48 8.94 -0.40
N GLU A 183 -16.97 10.17 -0.32
CA GLU A 183 -16.09 11.35 -0.41
C GLU A 183 -15.10 11.44 0.74
N SER A 184 -15.53 11.04 1.94
CA SER A 184 -14.69 11.09 3.15
C SER A 184 -14.88 9.83 4.00
N LEU A 185 -13.77 9.31 4.52
CA LEU A 185 -13.73 8.26 5.52
C LEU A 185 -12.47 8.46 6.38
N PRO A 186 -12.48 9.39 7.34
CA PRO A 186 -11.31 9.71 8.16
C PRO A 186 -11.07 8.65 9.25
N LEU A 187 -9.94 8.79 9.95
CA LEU A 187 -9.74 8.17 11.25
C LEU A 187 -10.71 8.77 12.27
N SER A 188 -11.14 7.96 13.24
CA SER A 188 -11.81 8.48 14.44
C SER A 188 -10.80 9.24 15.33
N MET A 189 -11.28 10.11 16.19
CA MET A 189 -10.41 10.78 17.17
C MET A 189 -9.69 9.77 18.06
N PHE A 190 -10.35 8.69 18.42
CA PHE A 190 -9.76 7.60 19.20
C PHE A 190 -8.55 6.97 18.50
N ASP A 191 -8.64 6.72 17.18
CA ASP A 191 -7.55 6.13 16.41
C ASP A 191 -6.40 7.12 16.20
N VAL A 192 -6.73 8.40 16.02
CA VAL A 192 -5.74 9.50 15.98
C VAL A 192 -4.92 9.53 17.27
N ASP A 193 -5.60 9.53 18.43
CA ASP A 193 -4.93 9.58 19.74
C ASP A 193 -4.03 8.35 19.96
N ARG A 194 -4.51 7.14 19.60
CA ARG A 194 -3.72 5.91 19.67
C ARG A 194 -2.45 5.98 18.86
N LEU A 195 -2.56 6.38 17.61
CA LEU A 195 -1.39 6.51 16.70
C LEU A 195 -0.41 7.55 17.24
N GLN A 196 -0.88 8.68 17.76
CA GLN A 196 -0.02 9.70 18.36
C GLN A 196 0.68 9.20 19.61
N GLN A 197 -0.01 8.41 20.45
CA GLN A 197 0.58 7.82 21.65
C GLN A 197 1.69 6.84 21.29
N GLU A 198 1.46 5.95 20.34
CA GLU A 198 2.49 4.99 19.88
C GLU A 198 3.73 5.70 19.29
N ARG A 199 3.53 6.78 18.54
CA ARG A 199 4.66 7.58 18.02
C ARG A 199 5.51 8.21 19.11
N ARG A 200 4.91 8.63 20.22
CA ARG A 200 5.64 9.23 21.37
C ARG A 200 6.41 8.20 22.18
N SER A 201 6.03 6.93 22.10
CA SER A 201 6.66 5.83 22.84
C SER A 201 7.84 5.18 22.10
N ARG A 202 8.09 5.55 20.86
CA ARG A 202 9.21 5.09 20.01
C ARG A 202 10.42 6.02 20.13
#